data_c41f9f566214675ccf5280e4a34149fe
#
_entry.id   c41f9f566214675ccf5280e4a34149fe
#
_cell.length_a   1.000
_cell.length_b   1.000
_cell.length_c   1.000
_cell.angle_alpha   90.00
_cell.angle_beta   90.00
_cell.angle_gamma   90.00
#
_symmetry.space_group_name_H-M   'P 1'
#
loop_
_entity.id
_entity.type
_entity.pdbx_description
1 polymer ?
#
loop_
_entity_poly.entity_id
_entity_poly.type
_entity_poly.pdbx_seq_one_letter_code
_entity_poly.pdbx_strand_id
1 'polypeptide(L)'
;MAHVVSVNISEQKGTTKTPCESITLNNEGVMKDAHAGNWHRQVSLLAEESIVKFEKILGRKIEFGEFAENITTTGIVLFKLIPGQKLNIGNTVLEVTQIGKKCHGDNCQIFQAVGKCVMPKEGIFCKVVQQGQIKPGDIIELN
;
A
#
# COMPACT_ATOMS: atom_id res chain seq x y z
N MET A 1 -2.60 -18.55 0.29
CA MET A 1 -2.67 -17.82 1.55
C MET A 1 -2.20 -16.40 1.32
N ALA A 2 -2.92 -15.43 1.87
CA ALA A 2 -2.58 -14.02 1.67
C ALA A 2 -1.23 -13.71 2.32
N HIS A 3 -0.38 -13.01 1.61
CA HIS A 3 0.93 -12.63 2.14
C HIS A 3 1.47 -11.38 1.46
N VAL A 4 2.52 -10.83 2.07
CA VAL A 4 3.21 -9.65 1.56
C VAL A 4 4.16 -10.06 0.43
N VAL A 5 4.08 -9.35 -0.69
CA VAL A 5 4.95 -9.58 -1.86
C VAL A 5 6.13 -8.62 -1.84
N SER A 6 5.90 -7.36 -1.46
CA SER A 6 6.93 -6.33 -1.45
C SER A 6 6.58 -5.26 -0.42
N VAL A 7 7.61 -4.63 0.14
CA VAL A 7 7.46 -3.47 1.01
C VAL A 7 8.27 -2.33 0.41
N ASN A 8 7.68 -1.13 0.38
CA ASN A 8 8.20 -0.01 -0.42
C ASN A 8 8.10 1.29 0.35
N ILE A 9 9.09 2.18 0.17
CA ILE A 9 9.10 3.49 0.81
C ILE A 9 9.54 4.57 -0.15
N SER A 10 9.19 5.82 0.17
CA SER A 10 9.70 7.00 -0.53
C SER A 10 9.90 8.13 0.49
N GLU A 11 10.85 9.01 0.22
CA GLU A 11 11.15 10.14 1.09
C GLU A 11 10.25 11.34 0.80
N GLN A 12 9.61 11.39 -0.37
CA GLN A 12 8.78 12.52 -0.81
C GLN A 12 7.36 12.06 -1.14
N LYS A 13 6.38 12.88 -0.76
CA LYS A 13 4.97 12.64 -1.11
C LYS A 13 4.76 12.81 -2.62
N GLY A 14 3.82 12.04 -3.16
CA GLY A 14 3.45 12.13 -4.57
C GLY A 14 4.44 11.49 -5.52
N THR A 15 5.44 10.78 -5.01
CA THR A 15 6.42 10.08 -5.82
C THR A 15 6.21 8.56 -5.75
N THR A 16 6.79 7.84 -6.71
CA THR A 16 6.82 6.39 -6.66
C THR A 16 7.66 5.94 -5.46
N LYS A 17 7.36 4.75 -4.95
CA LYS A 17 8.11 4.15 -3.85
C LYS A 17 9.05 3.08 -4.38
N THR A 18 10.09 2.79 -3.62
CA THR A 18 11.13 1.83 -3.99
C THR A 18 11.07 0.63 -3.05
N PRO A 19 11.11 -0.61 -3.58
CA PRO A 19 11.14 -1.80 -2.73
C PRO A 19 12.38 -1.83 -1.82
N CYS A 20 12.18 -2.34 -0.61
CA CYS A 20 13.24 -2.53 0.36
C CYS A 20 13.10 -3.88 1.04
N GLU A 21 14.07 -4.25 1.89
CA GLU A 21 14.08 -5.58 2.52
C GLU A 21 13.02 -5.74 3.60
N SER A 22 12.76 -4.67 4.33
CA SER A 22 11.74 -4.66 5.38
C SER A 22 11.37 -3.23 5.70
N ILE A 23 10.19 -3.07 6.33
CA ILE A 23 9.75 -1.78 6.85
C ILE A 23 9.45 -1.92 8.34
N THR A 24 9.67 -0.85 9.07
CA THR A 24 9.36 -0.78 10.50
C THR A 24 8.19 0.17 10.68
N LEU A 25 7.16 -0.30 11.40
CA LEU A 25 5.98 0.50 11.71
C LEU A 25 6.04 1.05 13.12
N ASN A 26 5.74 2.34 13.26
CA ASN A 26 5.58 2.98 14.55
C ASN A 26 4.18 3.58 14.64
N ASN A 27 3.90 4.39 15.66
CA ASN A 27 2.56 4.97 15.85
C ASN A 27 2.12 5.89 14.72
N GLU A 28 3.02 6.30 13.83
CA GLU A 28 2.73 7.24 12.77
C GLU A 28 2.76 6.60 11.38
N GLY A 29 3.05 5.30 11.30
CA GLY A 29 3.08 4.58 10.04
C GLY A 29 4.44 3.95 9.78
N VAL A 30 4.87 3.99 8.52
CA VAL A 30 6.15 3.41 8.09
C VAL A 30 7.26 4.41 8.39
N MET A 31 8.25 3.98 9.18
CA MET A 31 9.40 4.84 9.50
C MET A 31 10.15 5.21 8.22
N LYS A 32 10.56 6.47 8.12
CA LYS A 32 11.29 7.05 6.99
C LYS A 32 10.47 7.19 5.71
N ASP A 33 9.16 6.91 5.76
CA ASP A 33 8.30 7.09 4.60
C ASP A 33 7.58 8.44 4.65
N ALA A 34 7.37 9.03 3.48
CA ALA A 34 6.77 10.36 3.35
C ALA A 34 5.33 10.44 3.84
N HIS A 35 4.60 9.31 3.83
CA HIS A 35 3.20 9.28 4.27
C HIS A 35 3.03 9.05 5.77
N ALA A 36 4.12 8.81 6.49
CA ALA A 36 4.04 8.66 7.94
C ALA A 36 3.52 9.96 8.57
N GLY A 37 2.73 9.83 9.64
CA GLY A 37 2.19 10.98 10.33
C GLY A 37 1.00 10.59 11.20
N ASN A 38 0.51 11.57 11.96
CA ASN A 38 -0.63 11.36 12.84
C ASN A 38 -1.93 11.60 12.07
N TRP A 39 -2.28 10.69 11.20
CA TRP A 39 -3.48 10.78 10.37
C TRP A 39 -3.95 9.38 9.95
N HIS A 40 -5.04 9.33 9.18
CA HIS A 40 -5.69 8.05 8.86
C HIS A 40 -5.07 7.32 7.65
N ARG A 41 -4.20 7.97 6.89
CA ARG A 41 -3.54 7.35 5.74
C ARG A 41 -2.06 7.11 5.99
N GLN A 42 -1.77 6.47 7.12
CA GLN A 42 -0.39 6.22 7.53
C GLN A 42 0.31 5.19 6.66
N VAL A 43 -0.40 4.14 6.24
CA VAL A 43 0.17 3.03 5.49
C VAL A 43 -0.76 2.72 4.32
N SER A 44 -0.20 2.60 3.13
CA SER A 44 -0.98 2.26 1.92
C SER A 44 -0.68 0.83 1.49
N LEU A 45 -1.73 0.12 1.06
CA LEU A 45 -1.64 -1.26 0.60
C LEU A 45 -2.28 -1.38 -0.77
N LEU A 46 -1.69 -2.20 -1.65
CA LEU A 46 -2.23 -2.48 -2.97
C LEU A 46 -1.92 -3.93 -3.33
N ALA A 47 -2.89 -4.61 -3.92
CA ALA A 47 -2.73 -6.01 -4.30
C ALA A 47 -1.93 -6.14 -5.59
N GLU A 48 -1.07 -7.14 -5.65
CA GLU A 48 -0.34 -7.48 -6.87
C GLU A 48 -1.31 -7.78 -8.01
N GLU A 49 -2.44 -8.39 -7.72
CA GLU A 49 -3.47 -8.70 -8.70
C GLU A 49 -3.98 -7.43 -9.41
N SER A 50 -4.09 -6.33 -8.66
CA SER A 50 -4.45 -5.03 -9.24
C SER A 50 -3.36 -4.49 -10.15
N ILE A 51 -2.10 -4.65 -9.75
CA ILE A 51 -0.95 -4.22 -10.55
C ILE A 51 -0.91 -4.98 -11.88
N VAL A 52 -1.10 -6.30 -11.85
CA VAL A 52 -1.10 -7.14 -13.06
C VAL A 52 -2.19 -6.71 -14.03
N LYS A 53 -3.38 -6.38 -13.51
CA LYS A 53 -4.47 -5.88 -14.35
C LYS A 53 -4.08 -4.60 -15.07
N PHE A 54 -3.41 -3.67 -14.38
CA PHE A 54 -2.97 -2.42 -14.99
C PHE A 54 -1.79 -2.62 -15.94
N GLU A 55 -0.91 -3.60 -15.68
CA GLU A 55 0.15 -3.95 -16.64
C GLU A 55 -0.43 -4.32 -18.01
N LYS A 56 -1.52 -5.07 -18.01
CA LYS A 56 -2.19 -5.47 -19.26
C LYS A 56 -2.79 -4.28 -19.98
N ILE A 57 -3.35 -3.33 -19.26
CA ILE A 57 -3.94 -2.12 -19.85
C ILE A 57 -2.85 -1.24 -20.45
N LEU A 58 -1.72 -1.09 -19.77
CA LEU A 58 -0.63 -0.22 -20.22
C LEU A 58 0.29 -0.88 -21.24
N GLY A 59 0.31 -2.20 -21.31
CA GLY A 59 1.21 -2.93 -22.20
C GLY A 59 2.67 -2.90 -21.75
N ARG A 60 2.93 -2.69 -20.46
CA ARG A 60 4.28 -2.73 -19.90
C ARG A 60 4.26 -3.25 -18.47
N LYS A 61 5.42 -3.70 -18.01
CA LYS A 61 5.58 -4.13 -16.63
C LYS A 61 5.54 -2.92 -15.69
N ILE A 62 4.91 -3.10 -14.53
CA ILE A 62 4.84 -2.09 -13.48
C ILE A 62 5.61 -2.62 -12.27
N GLU A 63 6.54 -1.82 -11.77
CA GLU A 63 7.35 -2.21 -10.62
C GLU A 63 6.57 -2.05 -9.31
N PHE A 64 6.89 -2.88 -8.32
CA PHE A 64 6.31 -2.73 -6.99
C PHE A 64 6.69 -1.36 -6.43
N GLY A 65 5.72 -0.69 -5.81
CA GLY A 65 5.92 0.66 -5.29
C GLY A 65 5.65 1.75 -6.32
N GLU A 66 5.49 1.42 -7.59
CA GLU A 66 5.26 2.41 -8.63
C GLU A 66 3.95 3.18 -8.42
N PHE A 67 2.94 2.54 -7.84
CA PHE A 67 1.68 3.20 -7.46
C PHE A 67 1.74 3.88 -6.10
N ALA A 68 2.92 3.98 -5.50
CA ALA A 68 3.17 4.58 -4.20
C ALA A 68 2.57 3.78 -3.03
N GLU A 69 2.39 2.48 -3.21
CA GLU A 69 1.94 1.62 -2.12
C GLU A 69 3.12 1.26 -1.21
N ASN A 70 2.88 1.26 0.10
CA ASN A 70 3.88 0.81 1.08
C ASN A 70 3.98 -0.72 1.11
N ILE A 71 2.86 -1.41 0.98
CA ILE A 71 2.80 -2.86 1.07
C ILE A 71 2.09 -3.40 -0.16
N THR A 72 2.78 -4.24 -0.93
CA THR A 72 2.20 -4.96 -2.05
C THR A 72 1.82 -6.34 -1.55
N THR A 73 0.55 -6.74 -1.76
CA THR A 73 0.01 -7.99 -1.23
C THR A 73 -0.43 -8.92 -2.34
N THR A 74 -0.68 -10.19 -2.00
CA THR A 74 -1.34 -11.15 -2.90
C THR A 74 -2.25 -12.06 -2.08
N GLY A 75 -3.26 -12.60 -2.72
CA GLY A 75 -4.16 -13.58 -2.10
C GLY A 75 -5.31 -12.98 -1.30
N ILE A 76 -5.49 -11.66 -1.33
CA ILE A 76 -6.59 -10.99 -0.62
C ILE A 76 -7.12 -9.85 -1.47
N VAL A 77 -8.45 -9.69 -1.50
CA VAL A 77 -9.10 -8.60 -2.24
C VAL A 77 -9.25 -7.41 -1.29
N LEU A 78 -8.27 -6.51 -1.30
CA LEU A 78 -8.18 -5.42 -0.34
C LEU A 78 -9.36 -4.46 -0.40
N PHE A 79 -9.82 -4.10 -1.60
CA PHE A 79 -10.88 -3.10 -1.74
C PHE A 79 -12.26 -3.60 -1.30
N LYS A 80 -12.39 -4.88 -0.94
CA LYS A 80 -13.62 -5.43 -0.34
C LYS A 80 -13.62 -5.36 1.18
N LEU A 81 -12.51 -4.96 1.78
CA LEU A 81 -12.45 -4.74 3.22
C LEU A 81 -13.23 -3.49 3.59
N ILE A 82 -13.52 -3.31 4.86
CA ILE A 82 -14.28 -2.14 5.33
C ILE A 82 -13.48 -1.37 6.37
N PRO A 83 -13.66 -0.04 6.45
CA PRO A 83 -13.00 0.75 7.50
C PRO A 83 -13.35 0.21 8.89
N GLY A 84 -12.35 0.14 9.76
CA GLY A 84 -12.46 -0.45 11.08
C GLY A 84 -12.01 -1.89 11.17
N GLN A 85 -11.93 -2.59 10.04
CA GLN A 85 -11.46 -3.96 10.01
C GLN A 85 -9.96 -4.02 10.25
N LYS A 86 -9.48 -5.02 10.98
CA LYS A 86 -8.07 -5.14 11.31
C LYS A 86 -7.41 -6.26 10.54
N LEU A 87 -6.13 -6.04 10.23
CA LEU A 87 -5.28 -6.98 9.53
C LEU A 87 -4.08 -7.30 10.41
N ASN A 88 -3.80 -8.59 10.60
CA ASN A 88 -2.56 -9.03 11.23
C ASN A 88 -1.56 -9.33 10.11
N ILE A 89 -0.42 -8.63 10.12
CA ILE A 89 0.64 -8.83 9.13
C ILE A 89 1.94 -9.03 9.88
N GLY A 90 2.50 -10.25 9.83
CA GLY A 90 3.65 -10.56 10.64
C GLY A 90 3.33 -10.35 12.11
N ASN A 91 4.12 -9.53 12.80
CA ASN A 91 3.88 -9.20 14.20
C ASN A 91 3.23 -7.82 14.39
N THR A 92 2.65 -7.26 13.32
CA THR A 92 1.97 -5.96 13.37
C THR A 92 0.47 -6.12 13.23
N VAL A 93 -0.27 -5.10 13.66
CA VAL A 93 -1.72 -5.01 13.45
C VAL A 93 -2.02 -3.65 12.82
N LEU A 94 -2.73 -3.69 11.70
CA LEU A 94 -3.17 -2.49 10.99
C LEU A 94 -4.70 -2.43 11.00
N GLU A 95 -5.24 -1.22 11.05
CA GLU A 95 -6.69 -1.02 10.94
C GLU A 95 -7.00 -0.26 9.66
N VAL A 96 -7.93 -0.80 8.86
CA VAL A 96 -8.36 -0.15 7.63
C VAL A 96 -9.08 1.16 7.97
N THR A 97 -8.63 2.26 7.37
CA THR A 97 -9.20 3.59 7.62
C THR A 97 -9.86 4.20 6.40
N GLN A 98 -9.44 3.77 5.19
CA GLN A 98 -9.99 4.33 3.97
C GLN A 98 -9.81 3.34 2.82
N ILE A 99 -10.85 3.20 1.99
CA ILE A 99 -10.78 2.41 0.76
C ILE A 99 -10.61 3.39 -0.40
N GLY A 100 -9.49 3.29 -1.11
CA GLY A 100 -9.17 4.19 -2.21
C GLY A 100 -8.89 5.61 -1.75
N LYS A 101 -8.73 6.50 -2.69
CA LYS A 101 -8.55 7.94 -2.42
C LYS A 101 -8.93 8.76 -3.64
N LYS A 102 -9.13 10.07 -3.44
CA LYS A 102 -9.40 10.97 -4.55
C LYS A 102 -8.15 11.11 -5.41
N CYS A 103 -8.31 10.96 -6.72
CA CYS A 103 -7.21 11.11 -7.67
C CYS A 103 -6.84 12.58 -7.84
N HIS A 104 -5.53 12.88 -7.89
CA HIS A 104 -5.03 14.25 -8.11
C HIS A 104 -5.02 14.65 -9.59
N GLY A 105 -5.41 13.72 -10.48
CA GLY A 105 -5.41 13.99 -11.91
C GLY A 105 -4.00 14.12 -12.47
N ASP A 106 -3.85 14.99 -13.46
CA ASP A 106 -2.59 15.17 -14.17
C ASP A 106 -1.48 15.83 -13.35
N ASN A 107 -1.78 16.32 -12.15
CA ASN A 107 -0.77 16.83 -11.23
C ASN A 107 -0.08 15.73 -10.43
N CYS A 108 -0.56 14.51 -10.52
CA CYS A 108 0.00 13.37 -9.80
C CYS A 108 1.06 12.69 -10.68
N GLN A 109 2.26 12.48 -10.15
CA GLN A 109 3.34 11.81 -10.88
C GLN A 109 2.90 10.42 -11.35
N ILE A 110 2.17 9.69 -10.52
CA ILE A 110 1.70 8.35 -10.84
C ILE A 110 0.68 8.42 -11.98
N PHE A 111 -0.25 9.38 -11.93
CA PHE A 111 -1.23 9.58 -12.99
C PHE A 111 -0.54 9.87 -14.33
N GLN A 112 0.49 10.72 -14.33
CA GLN A 112 1.23 11.05 -15.55
C GLN A 112 1.96 9.84 -16.12
N ALA A 113 2.48 8.98 -15.26
CA ALA A 113 3.22 7.79 -15.69
C ALA A 113 2.32 6.73 -16.31
N VAL A 114 1.11 6.54 -15.78
CA VAL A 114 0.25 5.43 -16.18
C VAL A 114 -1.09 5.87 -16.79
N GLY A 115 -1.38 7.15 -16.84
CA GLY A 115 -2.63 7.71 -17.37
C GLY A 115 -3.84 7.48 -16.48
N LYS A 116 -3.69 6.76 -15.38
CA LYS A 116 -4.74 6.46 -14.39
C LYS A 116 -4.09 6.23 -13.06
N CYS A 117 -4.85 6.43 -12.00
CA CYS A 117 -4.39 6.17 -10.65
C CYS A 117 -5.19 4.98 -10.09
N VAL A 118 -4.52 3.86 -9.83
CA VAL A 118 -5.19 2.65 -9.35
C VAL A 118 -5.57 2.75 -7.87
N MET A 119 -4.79 3.49 -7.08
CA MET A 119 -5.06 3.63 -5.64
C MET A 119 -6.47 4.14 -5.32
N PRO A 120 -7.05 5.09 -6.09
CA PRO A 120 -8.41 5.55 -5.81
C PRO A 120 -9.47 4.46 -5.90
N LYS A 121 -9.22 3.39 -6.65
CA LYS A 121 -10.21 2.34 -6.88
C LYS A 121 -9.93 1.07 -6.09
N GLU A 122 -8.68 0.66 -5.98
CA GLU A 122 -8.36 -0.68 -5.49
C GLU A 122 -7.37 -0.69 -4.33
N GLY A 123 -6.71 0.44 -4.05
CA GLY A 123 -5.82 0.55 -2.91
C GLY A 123 -6.57 0.87 -1.62
N ILE A 124 -5.95 0.58 -0.49
CA ILE A 124 -6.51 0.92 0.81
C ILE A 124 -5.47 1.61 1.67
N PHE A 125 -5.94 2.29 2.70
CA PHE A 125 -5.10 2.94 3.68
C PHE A 125 -5.42 2.41 5.07
N CYS A 126 -4.39 2.32 5.89
CA CYS A 126 -4.50 1.82 7.25
C CYS A 126 -3.75 2.73 8.20
N LYS A 127 -4.08 2.59 9.49
CA LYS A 127 -3.28 3.16 10.57
C LYS A 127 -2.68 2.02 11.38
N VAL A 128 -1.59 2.28 12.08
CA VAL A 128 -0.89 1.28 12.87
C VAL A 128 -1.58 1.14 14.22
N VAL A 129 -2.00 -0.09 14.55
CA VAL A 129 -2.55 -0.44 15.85
C VAL A 129 -1.48 -1.06 16.73
N GLN A 130 -0.67 -1.95 16.16
CA GLN A 130 0.46 -2.57 16.86
C GLN A 130 1.72 -2.43 16.03
N GLN A 131 2.76 -1.89 16.62
CA GLN A 131 4.05 -1.65 15.97
C GLN A 131 4.80 -2.95 15.71
N GLY A 132 5.75 -2.90 14.78
CA GLY A 132 6.60 -4.04 14.47
C GLY A 132 7.25 -3.88 13.12
N GLN A 133 7.69 -5.01 12.55
CA GLN A 133 8.31 -5.04 11.23
C GLN A 133 7.50 -5.89 10.28
N ILE A 134 7.54 -5.51 9.00
CA ILE A 134 6.92 -6.26 7.91
C ILE A 134 7.98 -6.47 6.83
N LYS A 135 8.01 -7.68 6.29
CA LYS A 135 8.91 -8.02 5.17
C LYS A 135 8.16 -8.90 4.17
N PRO A 136 8.68 -9.01 2.93
CA PRO A 136 8.10 -9.93 1.96
C PRO A 136 8.01 -11.35 2.52
N GLY A 137 6.89 -12.01 2.28
CA GLY A 137 6.62 -13.35 2.79
C GLY A 137 5.79 -13.38 4.06
N ASP A 138 5.65 -12.26 4.76
CA ASP A 138 4.85 -12.22 5.98
C ASP A 138 3.38 -12.51 5.64
N ILE A 139 2.75 -13.33 6.48
CA ILE A 139 1.37 -13.76 6.29
C ILE A 139 0.40 -12.65 6.69
N ILE A 140 -0.69 -12.52 5.94
CA ILE A 140 -1.75 -11.55 6.21
C ILE A 140 -2.99 -12.32 6.65
N GLU A 141 -3.51 -12.00 7.83
CA GLU A 141 -4.72 -12.60 8.34
C GLU A 141 -5.72 -11.51 8.73
N LEU A 142 -7.00 -11.77 8.45
CA LEU A 142 -8.07 -10.89 8.90
C LEU A 142 -8.35 -11.16 10.37
N ASN A 143 -8.53 -10.09 11.11
CA ASN A 143 -8.76 -10.16 12.56
C ASN A 143 -10.21 -9.84 12.88
#